data_15f607f42b50f223e18862500a48f182
#
_entry.id   15f607f42b50f223e18862500a48f182
#
_cell.length_a   1.000
_cell.length_b   1.000
_cell.length_c   1.000
_cell.angle_alpha   90.00
_cell.angle_beta   90.00
_cell.angle_gamma   90.00
#
_symmetry.space_group_name_H-M   'P 1'
#
loop_
_entity.id
_entity.type
_entity.pdbx_description
1 polymer ?
#
loop_
_entity_poly.entity_id
_entity_poly.type
_entity_poly.pdbx_seq_one_letter_code
_entity_poly.pdbx_strand_id
1 'polypeptide(L)'
;MYDAGPRSDTREKILQQSAIKPRGVVHFGIAVSDLEASKKFYTELLGLSFLRFSPAYQIMFLMAGKDYVLLCKTDEPIKPNSEGKRTVHHAFAVEPSAYDAAKEFLQSKGVEIFDEENRSTGTFPGRQFYIHDPDMNVIEFSEWEGKAF
;
A
#
# COMPACT_ATOMS: atom_id res chain seq x y z
N MET A 1 6.88 50.13 -8.49
CA MET A 1 5.50 49.74 -8.18
C MET A 1 5.18 48.48 -8.98
N TYR A 2 5.38 47.27 -8.38
CA TYR A 2 5.06 46.02 -9.02
C TYR A 2 3.68 45.60 -8.55
N ASP A 3 2.74 45.55 -9.48
CA ASP A 3 1.38 45.08 -9.27
C ASP A 3 1.41 43.56 -9.13
N ALA A 4 1.13 43.07 -7.95
CA ALA A 4 0.94 41.65 -7.67
C ALA A 4 -0.52 41.27 -7.99
N GLY A 5 -0.80 41.02 -9.27
CA GLY A 5 -2.09 40.53 -9.71
C GLY A 5 -2.43 39.15 -9.11
N PRO A 6 -3.68 38.76 -9.05
CA PRO A 6 -4.24 37.68 -8.21
C PRO A 6 -3.87 36.30 -8.72
N ARG A 7 -2.84 35.65 -8.14
CA ARG A 7 -2.40 34.29 -8.53
C ARG A 7 -3.04 33.15 -7.75
N SER A 8 -3.83 33.41 -6.70
CA SER A 8 -4.47 32.35 -5.90
C SER A 8 -5.83 31.90 -6.45
N ASP A 9 -6.58 32.83 -7.04
CA ASP A 9 -7.97 32.59 -7.46
C ASP A 9 -8.09 31.69 -8.69
N THR A 10 -7.09 31.67 -9.57
CA THR A 10 -7.15 30.90 -10.83
C THR A 10 -6.89 29.40 -10.63
N ARG A 11 -6.01 29.01 -9.69
CA ARG A 11 -5.76 27.59 -9.36
C ARG A 11 -6.94 26.95 -8.63
N GLU A 12 -7.53 27.66 -7.67
CA GLU A 12 -8.72 27.18 -6.97
C GLU A 12 -9.93 27.07 -7.91
N LYS A 13 -10.11 28.02 -8.84
CA LYS A 13 -11.17 27.95 -9.85
C LYS A 13 -11.00 26.78 -10.83
N ILE A 14 -9.76 26.44 -11.21
CA ILE A 14 -9.48 25.29 -12.09
C ILE A 14 -9.79 23.98 -11.36
N LEU A 15 -9.46 23.85 -10.08
CA LEU A 15 -9.77 22.69 -9.26
C LEU A 15 -11.28 22.52 -9.01
N GLN A 16 -12.05 23.62 -8.99
CA GLN A 16 -13.51 23.58 -8.86
C GLN A 16 -14.23 23.20 -10.17
N GLN A 17 -13.56 23.20 -11.32
CA GLN A 17 -14.18 22.91 -12.61
C GLN A 17 -14.21 21.42 -12.99
N SER A 18 -13.51 20.55 -12.26
CA SER A 18 -13.58 19.11 -12.55
C SER A 18 -14.96 18.54 -12.18
N ALA A 19 -15.61 17.91 -13.16
CA ALA A 19 -16.82 17.14 -12.93
C ALA A 19 -16.54 15.82 -12.18
N ILE A 20 -15.27 15.38 -12.15
CA ILE A 20 -14.84 14.17 -11.46
C ILE A 20 -14.50 14.53 -10.02
N LYS A 21 -15.20 13.91 -9.08
CA LYS A 21 -14.99 14.09 -7.63
C LYS A 21 -14.76 12.72 -6.98
N PRO A 22 -13.53 12.17 -7.04
CA PRO A 22 -13.25 10.89 -6.41
C PRO A 22 -13.55 10.95 -4.90
N ARG A 23 -14.22 9.92 -4.38
CA ARG A 23 -14.58 9.81 -2.96
C ARG A 23 -13.59 8.93 -2.16
N GLY A 24 -12.64 8.30 -2.86
CA GLY A 24 -11.65 7.42 -2.25
C GLY A 24 -11.14 6.40 -3.26
N VAL A 25 -10.36 5.44 -2.78
CA VAL A 25 -9.86 4.31 -3.55
C VAL A 25 -10.83 3.14 -3.34
N VAL A 26 -11.25 2.48 -4.43
CA VAL A 26 -12.11 1.27 -4.35
C VAL A 26 -11.24 0.05 -4.07
N HIS A 27 -10.16 -0.11 -4.82
CA HIS A 27 -9.20 -1.20 -4.68
C HIS A 27 -7.88 -0.82 -5.35
N PHE A 28 -6.86 -1.60 -5.07
CA PHE A 28 -5.63 -1.62 -5.86
C PHE A 28 -5.25 -3.06 -6.19
N GLY A 29 -4.56 -3.22 -7.32
CA GLY A 29 -4.05 -4.50 -7.78
C GLY A 29 -2.56 -4.63 -7.55
N ILE A 30 -2.14 -5.83 -7.14
CA ILE A 30 -0.75 -6.21 -7.00
C ILE A 30 -0.46 -7.27 -8.07
N ALA A 31 0.54 -7.03 -8.91
CA ALA A 31 0.97 -7.99 -9.91
C ALA A 31 1.72 -9.14 -9.24
N VAL A 32 1.32 -10.37 -9.53
CA VAL A 32 1.91 -11.56 -8.95
C VAL A 32 2.12 -12.64 -10.03
N SER A 33 3.18 -13.44 -9.89
CA SER A 33 3.48 -14.52 -10.84
C SER A 33 2.80 -15.84 -10.48
N ASP A 34 2.58 -16.08 -9.18
CA ASP A 34 1.96 -17.28 -8.63
C ASP A 34 0.84 -16.90 -7.66
N LEU A 35 -0.41 -17.10 -8.08
CA LEU A 35 -1.58 -16.73 -7.29
C LEU A 35 -1.69 -17.51 -5.97
N GLU A 36 -1.36 -18.82 -5.96
CA GLU A 36 -1.49 -19.62 -4.75
C GLU A 36 -0.39 -19.29 -3.73
N ALA A 37 0.85 -19.09 -4.18
CA ALA A 37 1.94 -18.64 -3.33
C ALA A 37 1.64 -17.26 -2.75
N SER A 38 1.16 -16.34 -3.57
CA SER A 38 0.79 -14.98 -3.14
C SER A 38 -0.42 -14.99 -2.20
N LYS A 39 -1.47 -15.77 -2.52
CA LYS A 39 -2.61 -15.94 -1.61
C LYS A 39 -2.14 -16.38 -0.23
N LYS A 40 -1.31 -17.44 -0.17
CA LYS A 40 -0.77 -17.94 1.10
C LYS A 40 -0.01 -16.83 1.85
N PHE A 41 0.86 -16.10 1.16
CA PHE A 41 1.62 -14.99 1.74
C PHE A 41 0.68 -13.91 2.32
N TYR A 42 -0.24 -13.40 1.52
CA TYR A 42 -1.13 -12.31 1.94
C TYR A 42 -2.16 -12.73 2.99
N THR A 43 -2.64 -13.96 2.99
CA THR A 43 -3.63 -14.41 3.99
C THR A 43 -2.99 -14.97 5.26
N GLU A 44 -1.99 -15.85 5.15
CA GLU A 44 -1.42 -16.53 6.32
C GLU A 44 -0.37 -15.68 7.06
N LEU A 45 0.43 -14.88 6.33
CA LEU A 45 1.45 -14.02 6.93
C LEU A 45 0.95 -12.60 7.17
N LEU A 46 0.24 -11.99 6.22
CA LEU A 46 -0.21 -10.61 6.37
C LEU A 46 -1.62 -10.48 6.94
N GLY A 47 -2.36 -11.57 7.08
CA GLY A 47 -3.67 -11.59 7.74
C GLY A 47 -4.82 -11.01 6.92
N LEU A 48 -4.66 -10.85 5.59
CA LEU A 48 -5.76 -10.43 4.75
C LEU A 48 -6.79 -11.55 4.62
N SER A 49 -8.06 -11.17 4.47
CA SER A 49 -9.15 -12.13 4.27
C SER A 49 -9.33 -12.45 2.79
N PHE A 50 -9.35 -13.73 2.43
CA PHE A 50 -9.66 -14.17 1.07
C PHE A 50 -11.17 -14.11 0.84
N LEU A 51 -11.60 -13.51 -0.26
CA LEU A 51 -13.00 -13.42 -0.66
C LEU A 51 -13.37 -14.43 -1.75
N ARG A 52 -12.70 -14.35 -2.88
CA ARG A 52 -12.98 -15.20 -4.03
C ARG A 52 -11.85 -15.18 -5.07
N PHE A 53 -11.89 -16.15 -5.96
CA PHE A 53 -11.06 -16.20 -7.17
C PHE A 53 -11.93 -16.04 -8.42
N SER A 54 -11.41 -15.31 -9.40
CA SER A 54 -11.99 -15.18 -10.74
C SER A 54 -11.10 -15.92 -11.76
N PRO A 55 -11.49 -17.12 -12.22
CA PRO A 55 -10.68 -17.87 -13.17
C PRO A 55 -10.55 -17.16 -14.53
N ALA A 56 -11.62 -16.47 -14.96
CA ALA A 56 -11.64 -15.79 -16.26
C ALA A 56 -10.60 -14.67 -16.36
N TYR A 57 -10.31 -13.99 -15.26
CA TYR A 57 -9.37 -12.87 -15.20
C TYR A 57 -8.07 -13.21 -14.48
N GLN A 58 -7.96 -14.41 -13.89
CA GLN A 58 -6.82 -14.78 -13.05
C GLN A 58 -6.55 -13.79 -11.94
N ILE A 59 -7.61 -13.43 -11.20
CA ILE A 59 -7.58 -12.45 -10.11
C ILE A 59 -8.12 -13.08 -8.83
N MET A 60 -7.38 -12.95 -7.73
CA MET A 60 -7.86 -13.22 -6.38
C MET A 60 -8.24 -11.91 -5.68
N PHE A 61 -9.40 -11.92 -5.05
CA PHE A 61 -9.92 -10.79 -4.28
C PHE A 61 -9.73 -11.02 -2.80
N LEU A 62 -9.07 -10.08 -2.14
CA LEU A 62 -8.80 -10.09 -0.71
C LEU A 62 -9.31 -8.81 -0.06
N MET A 63 -9.36 -8.80 1.27
CA MET A 63 -9.63 -7.59 2.07
C MET A 63 -8.56 -7.38 3.12
N ALA A 64 -8.12 -6.13 3.25
CA ALA A 64 -7.37 -5.59 4.37
C ALA A 64 -8.32 -4.69 5.18
N GLY A 65 -8.85 -5.18 6.30
CA GLY A 65 -9.93 -4.48 6.99
C GLY A 65 -11.16 -4.31 6.10
N LYS A 66 -11.48 -3.07 5.73
CA LYS A 66 -12.61 -2.71 4.85
C LYS A 66 -12.20 -2.49 3.38
N ASP A 67 -10.92 -2.50 3.08
CA ASP A 67 -10.38 -2.12 1.79
C ASP A 67 -10.07 -3.34 0.94
N TYR A 68 -10.37 -3.27 -0.37
CA TYR A 68 -10.15 -4.38 -1.30
C TYR A 68 -8.72 -4.36 -1.86
N VAL A 69 -8.13 -5.55 -1.89
CA VAL A 69 -6.81 -5.82 -2.49
C VAL A 69 -6.96 -6.96 -3.50
N LEU A 70 -6.46 -6.76 -4.71
CA LEU A 70 -6.52 -7.75 -5.78
C LEU A 70 -5.13 -8.30 -6.06
N LEU A 71 -4.99 -9.63 -6.11
CA LEU A 71 -3.80 -10.27 -6.64
C LEU A 71 -4.08 -10.61 -8.11
N CYS A 72 -3.35 -9.95 -9.01
CA CYS A 72 -3.55 -10.06 -10.45
C CYS A 72 -2.40 -10.85 -11.07
N LYS A 73 -2.69 -12.04 -11.59
CA LYS A 73 -1.66 -12.86 -12.23
C LYS A 73 -1.11 -12.19 -13.48
N THR A 74 0.20 -12.20 -13.62
CA THR A 74 0.90 -11.81 -14.83
C THR A 74 2.03 -12.79 -15.15
N ASP A 75 2.27 -13.00 -16.44
CA ASP A 75 3.42 -13.74 -16.95
C ASP A 75 4.59 -12.81 -17.33
N GLU A 76 4.36 -11.50 -17.31
CA GLU A 76 5.39 -10.49 -17.52
C GLU A 76 6.30 -10.34 -16.31
N PRO A 77 7.59 -10.04 -16.50
CA PRO A 77 8.49 -9.79 -15.37
C PRO A 77 8.02 -8.65 -14.49
N ILE A 78 7.89 -8.92 -13.19
CA ILE A 78 7.48 -7.92 -12.20
C ILE A 78 8.75 -7.26 -11.65
N LYS A 79 8.91 -5.97 -11.93
CA LYS A 79 10.05 -5.17 -11.43
C LYS A 79 9.54 -3.77 -11.03
N PRO A 80 8.78 -3.67 -9.95
CA PRO A 80 8.18 -2.39 -9.54
C PRO A 80 9.21 -1.36 -9.12
N ASN A 81 10.35 -1.81 -8.61
CA ASN A 81 11.44 -0.95 -8.15
C ASN A 81 12.80 -1.46 -8.64
N SER A 82 13.79 -0.58 -8.71
CA SER A 82 15.20 -0.99 -8.74
C SER A 82 15.61 -1.52 -7.37
N GLU A 83 16.70 -2.28 -7.33
CA GLU A 83 17.22 -2.90 -6.09
C GLU A 83 17.37 -1.88 -4.95
N GLY A 84 16.90 -2.25 -3.77
CA GLY A 84 16.93 -1.42 -2.57
C GLY A 84 16.01 -0.19 -2.60
N LYS A 85 15.21 -0.01 -3.65
CA LYS A 85 14.22 1.08 -3.74
C LYS A 85 12.85 0.63 -3.27
N ARG A 86 12.06 1.59 -2.82
CA ARG A 86 10.67 1.40 -2.34
C ARG A 86 9.72 2.48 -2.87
N THR A 87 10.03 3.03 -4.04
CA THR A 87 9.25 4.11 -4.65
C THR A 87 7.83 3.66 -4.97
N VAL A 88 7.69 2.45 -5.54
CA VAL A 88 6.38 1.81 -5.72
C VAL A 88 6.15 0.84 -4.57
N HIS A 89 5.16 1.12 -3.74
CA HIS A 89 4.83 0.29 -2.58
C HIS A 89 3.34 0.35 -2.27
N HIS A 90 2.89 -0.60 -1.47
CA HIS A 90 1.53 -0.67 -0.94
C HIS A 90 1.61 -0.61 0.58
N ALA A 91 0.97 0.40 1.17
CA ALA A 91 0.99 0.62 2.61
C ALA A 91 -0.29 0.11 3.27
N PHE A 92 -0.13 -0.71 4.30
CA PHE A 92 -1.20 -1.19 5.17
C PHE A 92 -1.08 -0.56 6.55
N ALA A 93 -2.20 -0.16 7.11
CA ALA A 93 -2.24 0.31 8.49
C ALA A 93 -2.24 -0.87 9.46
N VAL A 94 -1.48 -0.74 10.54
CA VAL A 94 -1.52 -1.64 11.71
C VAL A 94 -1.78 -0.82 12.96
N GLU A 95 -2.47 -1.42 13.92
CA GLU A 95 -2.66 -0.77 15.22
C GLU A 95 -1.30 -0.51 15.88
N PRO A 96 -1.06 0.69 16.47
CA PRO A 96 0.20 0.99 17.13
C PRO A 96 0.58 -0.03 18.21
N SER A 97 -0.39 -0.54 18.94
CA SER A 97 -0.19 -1.59 19.95
C SER A 97 0.20 -2.95 19.39
N ALA A 98 -0.06 -3.20 18.11
CA ALA A 98 0.25 -4.46 17.42
C ALA A 98 1.53 -4.38 16.57
N TYR A 99 2.13 -3.20 16.42
CA TYR A 99 3.27 -2.98 15.52
C TYR A 99 4.46 -3.90 15.80
N ASP A 100 4.92 -3.95 17.04
CA ASP A 100 6.08 -4.76 17.42
C ASP A 100 5.80 -6.26 17.28
N ALA A 101 4.61 -6.71 17.70
CA ALA A 101 4.19 -8.09 17.54
C ALA A 101 4.07 -8.52 16.07
N ALA A 102 3.63 -7.63 15.19
CA ALA A 102 3.58 -7.89 13.75
C ALA A 102 5.00 -8.09 13.17
N LYS A 103 5.96 -7.24 13.55
CA LYS A 103 7.37 -7.39 13.15
C LYS A 103 7.95 -8.73 13.60
N GLU A 104 7.83 -9.02 14.89
CA GLU A 104 8.33 -10.26 15.50
C GLU A 104 7.74 -11.50 14.83
N PHE A 105 6.42 -11.48 14.57
CA PHE A 105 5.74 -12.57 13.87
C PHE A 105 6.33 -12.78 12.47
N LEU A 106 6.45 -11.75 11.65
CA LEU A 106 6.99 -11.85 10.29
C LEU A 106 8.44 -12.36 10.30
N GLN A 107 9.27 -11.82 11.18
CA GLN A 107 10.67 -12.26 11.35
C GLN A 107 10.74 -13.73 11.79
N SER A 108 9.86 -14.18 12.68
CA SER A 108 9.78 -15.59 13.11
C SER A 108 9.41 -16.55 11.97
N LYS A 109 8.78 -16.03 10.91
CA LYS A 109 8.44 -16.76 9.69
C LYS A 109 9.50 -16.63 8.58
N GLY A 110 10.64 -16.01 8.90
CA GLY A 110 11.73 -15.81 7.94
C GLY A 110 11.53 -14.67 6.95
N VAL A 111 10.56 -13.77 7.20
CA VAL A 111 10.36 -12.59 6.39
C VAL A 111 11.37 -11.52 6.81
N GLU A 112 12.16 -11.03 5.86
CA GLU A 112 13.11 -9.94 6.08
C GLU A 112 12.39 -8.60 6.15
N ILE A 113 12.69 -7.82 7.19
CA ILE A 113 12.36 -6.39 7.24
C ILE A 113 13.58 -5.66 6.69
N PHE A 114 13.49 -5.21 5.45
CA PHE A 114 14.64 -4.64 4.75
C PHE A 114 14.84 -3.14 5.02
N ASP A 115 13.80 -2.47 5.53
CA ASP A 115 13.87 -1.05 5.89
C ASP A 115 12.86 -0.74 6.99
N GLU A 116 13.18 0.26 7.81
CA GLU A 116 12.33 0.72 8.91
C GLU A 116 12.57 2.20 9.18
N GLU A 117 11.51 2.93 9.47
CA GLU A 117 11.57 4.35 9.80
C GLU A 117 10.68 4.66 11.01
N ASN A 118 11.06 5.73 11.71
CA ASN A 118 10.20 6.38 12.70
C ASN A 118 10.17 7.87 12.40
N ARG A 119 9.07 8.33 11.82
CA ARG A 119 8.89 9.72 11.39
C ARG A 119 8.22 10.54 12.49
N SER A 120 8.90 11.58 12.95
CA SER A 120 8.33 12.54 13.89
C SER A 120 7.51 13.63 13.22
N THR A 121 7.67 13.82 11.91
CA THR A 121 7.03 14.87 11.09
C THR A 121 6.62 14.32 9.73
N GLY A 122 5.91 15.14 8.96
CA GLY A 122 5.44 14.77 7.61
C GLY A 122 4.00 14.33 7.59
N THR A 123 3.54 13.82 6.43
CA THR A 123 2.14 13.48 6.20
C THR A 123 1.70 12.22 6.95
N PHE A 124 2.61 11.26 7.13
CA PHE A 124 2.34 9.99 7.81
C PHE A 124 3.37 9.77 8.92
N PRO A 125 3.25 10.49 10.07
CA PRO A 125 4.17 10.30 11.20
C PRO A 125 3.91 8.95 11.88
N GLY A 126 4.93 8.46 12.59
CA GLY A 126 4.92 7.19 13.30
C GLY A 126 5.93 6.21 12.72
N ARG A 127 5.91 5.01 13.24
CA ARG A 127 6.79 3.92 12.82
C ARG A 127 6.23 3.23 11.59
N GLN A 128 7.12 2.84 10.69
CA GLN A 128 6.78 2.02 9.53
C GLN A 128 7.93 1.09 9.19
N PHE A 129 7.61 -0.13 8.75
CA PHE A 129 8.59 -1.08 8.26
C PHE A 129 8.17 -1.63 6.89
N TYR A 130 9.15 -2.16 6.17
CA TYR A 130 9.02 -2.58 4.78
C TYR A 130 9.50 -4.02 4.60
N ILE A 131 8.72 -4.79 3.85
CA ILE A 131 9.02 -6.15 3.45
C ILE A 131 8.83 -6.34 1.95
N HIS A 132 9.32 -7.45 1.41
CA HIS A 132 9.00 -7.88 0.06
C HIS A 132 8.00 -9.03 0.09
N ASP A 133 7.07 -9.02 -0.87
CA ASP A 133 6.26 -10.18 -1.17
C ASP A 133 7.05 -11.19 -2.04
N PRO A 134 6.49 -12.38 -2.40
CA PRO A 134 7.20 -13.36 -3.22
C PRO A 134 7.66 -12.86 -4.59
N ASP A 135 7.05 -11.83 -5.13
CA ASP A 135 7.39 -11.21 -6.42
C ASP A 135 8.18 -9.90 -6.29
N MET A 136 8.72 -9.63 -5.09
CA MET A 136 9.49 -8.40 -4.79
C MET A 136 8.67 -7.12 -4.83
N ASN A 137 7.34 -7.20 -4.75
CA ASN A 137 6.54 -6.03 -4.45
C ASN A 137 6.85 -5.54 -3.04
N VAL A 138 6.98 -4.23 -2.88
CA VAL A 138 7.26 -3.62 -1.58
C VAL A 138 5.95 -3.41 -0.82
N ILE A 139 5.90 -3.96 0.36
CA ILE A 139 4.78 -3.81 1.30
C ILE A 139 5.27 -3.04 2.51
N GLU A 140 4.56 -1.94 2.81
CA GLU A 140 4.76 -1.11 4.00
C GLU A 140 3.72 -1.46 5.05
N PHE A 141 4.12 -1.53 6.30
CA PHE A 141 3.23 -1.50 7.45
C PHE A 141 3.45 -0.22 8.25
N SER A 142 2.40 0.55 8.44
CA SER A 142 2.44 1.84 9.13
C SER A 142 1.48 1.87 10.32
N GLU A 143 1.94 2.37 11.46
CA GLU A 143 1.10 2.61 12.63
C GLU A 143 0.33 3.94 12.57
N TRP A 144 0.33 4.62 11.43
CA TRP A 144 -0.37 5.88 11.27
C TRP A 144 -1.88 5.73 11.46
N GLU A 145 -2.46 6.49 12.37
CA GLU A 145 -3.88 6.38 12.77
C GLU A 145 -4.83 7.28 11.97
N GLY A 146 -4.37 7.87 10.87
CA GLY A 146 -5.24 8.71 10.04
C GLY A 146 -5.59 10.07 10.64
N LYS A 147 -4.85 10.54 11.64
CA LYS A 147 -5.08 11.87 12.20
C LYS A 147 -4.61 12.93 11.20
N ALA A 148 -5.53 13.80 10.81
CA ALA A 148 -5.21 14.94 9.96
C ALA A 148 -4.27 15.90 10.68
N PHE A 149 -3.43 16.59 9.92
CA PHE A 149 -2.58 17.71 10.35
C PHE A 149 -3.40 18.99 10.48
#